data_39bb0c673bc083f7f7fcd3476718e758
#
_entry.id   39bb0c673bc083f7f7fcd3476718e758
#
_cell.length_a   1.000
_cell.length_b   1.000
_cell.length_c   1.000
_cell.angle_alpha   90.00
_cell.angle_beta   90.00
_cell.angle_gamma   90.00
#
_symmetry.space_group_name_H-M   'P 1'
#
loop_
_entity.id
_entity.type
_entity.pdbx_description
1 polymer ?
#
loop_
_entity_poly.entity_id
_entity_poly.type
_entity_poly.pdbx_seq_one_letter_code
_entity_poly.pdbx_strand_id
1 'polypeptide(L)'
;MVALLALLLGLPPAAARPLRPVATYSIVARDPSTGELGVAVQSHWFSVGSNVSWAEAGVGAVATQSFIDPAYGPLGLQLMRAGRSAPDALKALLAGDAQRDVRQVGMVDAQGRAATHTGALCIPAAGGQEGKEYVVQANLMDKPTVWPAMARAYEAAKGDLADRLLAALDAAEAEGGDIRGRQSAAIVVVKAKSSGRPWADRVFDLRVEDNEAPLVELRRLVKLQRAYNHMTAGDDCVAVADWACAEREYGAARTLEPRHAEMAFWYAVALATAGRLEPARPLFAQAFKADPRWRELVKRLPGVNQLPKDKALVDAILAIR
;
A
#
# COMPACT_ATOMS: atom_id res chain seq x y z
N MET A 1 5.76 -39.36 59.18
CA MET A 1 4.93 -38.49 58.37
C MET A 1 5.56 -37.07 58.42
N VAL A 2 6.30 -36.71 57.39
CA VAL A 2 6.91 -35.37 57.25
C VAL A 2 6.05 -34.63 56.24
N ALA A 3 5.36 -33.57 56.70
CA ALA A 3 4.56 -32.70 55.81
C ALA A 3 5.47 -31.74 55.08
N LEU A 4 5.55 -31.86 53.73
CA LEU A 4 6.26 -30.96 52.86
C LEU A 4 5.36 -29.73 52.59
N LEU A 5 5.64 -28.60 53.21
CA LEU A 5 4.96 -27.33 53.00
C LEU A 5 5.55 -26.69 51.73
N ALA A 6 4.85 -26.78 50.59
CA ALA A 6 5.23 -26.12 49.36
C ALA A 6 4.94 -24.61 49.47
N LEU A 7 5.99 -23.81 49.61
CA LEU A 7 5.93 -22.35 49.57
C LEU A 7 5.78 -21.91 48.11
N LEU A 8 4.55 -21.63 47.67
CA LEU A 8 4.28 -20.94 46.39
C LEU A 8 4.73 -19.49 46.55
N LEU A 9 5.97 -19.19 46.18
CA LEU A 9 6.46 -17.83 45.93
C LEU A 9 5.73 -17.30 44.70
N GLY A 10 4.69 -16.51 44.93
CA GLY A 10 4.05 -15.76 43.87
C GLY A 10 5.08 -14.80 43.22
N LEU A 11 5.48 -15.09 41.98
CA LEU A 11 6.24 -14.14 41.17
C LEU A 11 5.41 -12.87 41.09
N PRO A 12 5.98 -11.67 41.34
CA PRO A 12 5.27 -10.42 41.11
C PRO A 12 4.88 -10.39 39.65
N PRO A 13 3.67 -9.88 39.31
CA PRO A 13 3.30 -9.68 37.91
C PRO A 13 4.39 -8.87 37.23
N ALA A 14 4.90 -9.37 36.11
CA ALA A 14 5.89 -8.68 35.31
C ALA A 14 5.36 -7.23 35.08
N ALA A 15 6.11 -6.24 35.55
CA ALA A 15 5.75 -4.84 35.35
C ALA A 15 5.53 -4.66 33.84
N ALA A 16 4.31 -4.30 33.46
CA ALA A 16 3.98 -4.04 32.06
C ALA A 16 4.95 -2.97 31.56
N ARG A 17 5.77 -3.29 30.57
CA ARG A 17 6.66 -2.32 29.95
C ARG A 17 5.79 -1.15 29.46
N PRO A 18 6.18 0.13 29.74
CA PRO A 18 5.46 1.25 29.19
C PRO A 18 5.48 1.15 27.68
N LEU A 19 4.32 0.87 27.09
CA LEU A 19 4.15 0.85 25.65
C LEU A 19 4.23 2.29 25.14
N ARG A 20 5.00 2.55 24.09
CA ARG A 20 4.97 3.84 23.43
C ARG A 20 3.76 3.87 22.50
N PRO A 21 2.92 4.91 22.53
CA PRO A 21 1.78 5.04 21.65
C PRO A 21 2.23 5.30 20.22
N VAL A 22 1.65 4.59 19.26
CA VAL A 22 1.75 4.89 17.84
C VAL A 22 0.63 5.88 17.51
N ALA A 23 0.88 7.16 17.76
CA ALA A 23 -0.05 8.21 17.35
C ALA A 23 -0.09 8.28 15.83
N THR A 24 -1.28 8.33 15.28
CA THR A 24 -1.47 7.96 13.88
C THR A 24 -2.81 8.45 13.39
N TYR A 25 -2.89 8.75 12.12
CA TYR A 25 -4.17 8.81 11.41
C TYR A 25 -4.17 7.85 10.23
N SER A 26 -5.28 7.17 10.05
CA SER A 26 -5.44 6.15 9.01
C SER A 26 -6.85 6.12 8.45
N ILE A 27 -6.96 5.55 7.27
CA ILE A 27 -8.21 5.24 6.59
C ILE A 27 -8.17 3.80 6.11
N VAL A 28 -9.29 3.09 6.28
CA VAL A 28 -9.56 1.77 5.71
C VAL A 28 -10.78 1.90 4.83
N ALA A 29 -10.74 1.41 3.61
CA ALA A 29 -11.86 1.56 2.68
C ALA A 29 -11.97 0.43 1.66
N ARG A 30 -13.19 0.25 1.15
CA ARG A 30 -13.51 -0.51 -0.05
C ARG A 30 -13.99 0.43 -1.15
N ASP A 31 -13.53 0.24 -2.36
CA ASP A 31 -14.09 0.93 -3.52
C ASP A 31 -15.37 0.21 -4.00
N PRO A 32 -16.55 0.86 -3.98
CA PRO A 32 -17.79 0.21 -4.40
C PRO A 32 -17.83 -0.12 -5.90
N SER A 33 -17.03 0.55 -6.73
CA SER A 33 -17.03 0.37 -8.18
C SER A 33 -16.12 -0.79 -8.62
N THR A 34 -14.95 -0.93 -8.01
CA THR A 34 -13.96 -1.96 -8.36
C THR A 34 -13.99 -3.14 -7.41
N GLY A 35 -14.45 -2.94 -6.16
CA GLY A 35 -14.38 -3.90 -5.07
C GLY A 35 -13.01 -3.99 -4.42
N GLU A 36 -12.05 -3.18 -4.83
CA GLU A 36 -10.72 -3.10 -4.20
C GLU A 36 -10.83 -2.72 -2.74
N LEU A 37 -9.92 -3.24 -1.93
CA LEU A 37 -9.82 -2.94 -0.50
C LEU A 37 -8.48 -2.26 -0.23
N GLY A 38 -8.48 -1.25 0.63
CA GLY A 38 -7.26 -0.52 0.90
C GLY A 38 -7.17 0.05 2.30
N VAL A 39 -5.95 0.33 2.71
CA VAL A 39 -5.61 1.03 3.94
C VAL A 39 -4.47 2.00 3.67
N ALA A 40 -4.57 3.21 4.19
CA ALA A 40 -3.49 4.19 4.17
C ALA A 40 -3.32 4.81 5.55
N VAL A 41 -2.06 5.14 5.87
CA VAL A 41 -1.67 5.58 7.21
C VAL A 41 -0.50 6.55 7.16
N GLN A 42 -0.47 7.52 8.06
CA GLN A 42 0.71 8.31 8.40
C GLN A 42 0.86 8.44 9.93
N SER A 43 2.10 8.56 10.39
CA SER A 43 2.43 8.69 11.80
C SER A 43 3.78 9.37 11.99
N HIS A 44 3.97 10.01 13.15
CA HIS A 44 5.30 10.30 13.68
C HIS A 44 5.85 9.05 14.43
N TRP A 45 6.05 8.00 13.64
CA TRP A 45 6.55 6.71 14.08
C TRP A 45 7.38 6.07 12.97
N PHE A 46 8.51 5.47 13.30
CA PHE A 46 9.34 4.77 12.32
C PHE A 46 8.60 3.56 11.74
N SER A 47 8.57 3.45 10.40
CA SER A 47 8.04 2.27 9.69
C SER A 47 6.60 1.89 10.09
N VAL A 48 5.69 2.90 10.15
CA VAL A 48 4.30 2.70 10.60
C VAL A 48 3.55 1.64 9.78
N GLY A 49 3.84 1.55 8.48
CA GLY A 49 3.15 0.64 7.58
C GLY A 49 3.36 -0.84 7.89
N SER A 50 4.47 -1.22 8.55
CA SER A 50 4.76 -2.60 8.92
C SER A 50 3.87 -3.14 10.03
N ASN A 51 3.27 -2.25 10.82
CA ASN A 51 2.50 -2.60 12.00
C ASN A 51 1.01 -2.27 11.89
N VAL A 52 0.67 -1.17 11.20
CA VAL A 52 -0.69 -0.63 11.18
C VAL A 52 -1.54 -1.19 10.05
N SER A 53 -0.97 -1.34 8.84
CA SER A 53 -1.74 -1.56 7.61
C SER A 53 -1.78 -3.03 7.18
N TRP A 54 -3.00 -3.57 7.07
CA TRP A 54 -3.27 -4.96 6.71
C TRP A 54 -4.40 -5.03 5.68
N ALA A 55 -4.22 -5.78 4.60
CA ALA A 55 -5.28 -6.01 3.62
C ALA A 55 -5.11 -7.37 2.93
N GLU A 56 -6.24 -7.98 2.58
CA GLU A 56 -6.29 -9.25 1.86
C GLU A 56 -7.40 -9.23 0.81
N ALA A 57 -7.05 -9.57 -0.43
CA ALA A 57 -7.95 -9.57 -1.57
C ALA A 57 -9.17 -10.47 -1.34
N GLY A 58 -10.36 -9.90 -1.54
CA GLY A 58 -11.64 -10.60 -1.37
C GLY A 58 -12.05 -10.86 0.09
N VAL A 59 -11.26 -10.37 1.07
CA VAL A 59 -11.51 -10.60 2.50
C VAL A 59 -11.80 -9.30 3.24
N GLY A 60 -10.84 -8.37 3.27
CA GLY A 60 -11.00 -7.13 4.02
C GLY A 60 -9.71 -6.35 4.16
N ALA A 61 -9.80 -5.24 4.89
CA ALA A 61 -8.66 -4.43 5.30
C ALA A 61 -8.81 -3.96 6.75
N VAL A 62 -7.65 -3.77 7.42
CA VAL A 62 -7.57 -3.43 8.84
C VAL A 62 -6.48 -2.40 9.06
N ALA A 63 -6.76 -1.40 9.91
CA ALA A 63 -5.77 -0.52 10.50
C ALA A 63 -5.82 -0.64 12.03
N THR A 64 -4.70 -0.98 12.67
CA THR A 64 -4.57 -1.04 14.13
C THR A 64 -3.49 -0.06 14.60
N GLN A 65 -3.80 0.78 15.56
CA GLN A 65 -2.96 1.91 15.97
C GLN A 65 -3.16 2.32 17.43
N SER A 66 -2.62 3.45 17.88
CA SER A 66 -2.53 3.92 19.27
C SER A 66 -1.54 3.07 20.06
N PHE A 67 -1.89 2.51 21.22
CA PHE A 67 -1.08 1.45 21.81
C PHE A 67 -1.34 0.17 21.03
N ILE A 68 -0.56 0.03 19.98
CA ILE A 68 -0.81 -0.96 18.94
C ILE A 68 -0.73 -2.41 19.45
N ASP A 69 -1.65 -3.24 19.00
CA ASP A 69 -1.49 -4.68 18.94
C ASP A 69 -1.59 -5.13 17.47
N PRO A 70 -0.48 -5.50 16.83
CA PRO A 70 -0.50 -5.92 15.44
C PRO A 70 -1.38 -7.15 15.17
N ALA A 71 -1.69 -7.95 16.21
CA ALA A 71 -2.52 -9.14 16.08
C ALA A 71 -3.93 -8.85 15.55
N TYR A 72 -4.46 -7.63 15.75
CA TYR A 72 -5.75 -7.22 15.17
C TYR A 72 -5.78 -7.30 13.64
N GLY A 73 -4.65 -7.08 12.98
CA GLY A 73 -4.51 -7.21 11.53
C GLY A 73 -4.78 -8.64 11.05
N PRO A 74 -3.85 -9.59 11.29
CA PRO A 74 -3.99 -10.96 10.79
C PRO A 74 -5.19 -11.70 11.38
N LEU A 75 -5.53 -11.52 12.67
CA LEU A 75 -6.68 -12.18 13.28
C LEU A 75 -8.00 -11.59 12.77
N GLY A 76 -8.08 -10.28 12.54
CA GLY A 76 -9.25 -9.63 11.93
C GLY A 76 -9.51 -10.17 10.53
N LEU A 77 -8.46 -10.24 9.69
CA LEU A 77 -8.54 -10.84 8.36
C LEU A 77 -8.92 -12.32 8.42
N GLN A 78 -8.39 -13.09 9.37
CA GLN A 78 -8.75 -14.50 9.56
C GLN A 78 -10.22 -14.69 9.90
N LEU A 79 -10.77 -13.85 10.78
CA LEU A 79 -12.20 -13.90 11.14
C LEU A 79 -13.08 -13.51 9.94
N MET A 80 -12.71 -12.46 9.19
CA MET A 80 -13.45 -12.05 7.99
C MET A 80 -13.37 -13.13 6.89
N ARG A 81 -12.24 -13.79 6.71
CA ARG A 81 -12.08 -14.94 5.78
C ARG A 81 -12.96 -16.12 6.19
N ALA A 82 -13.18 -16.32 7.50
CA ALA A 82 -14.10 -17.31 8.04
C ALA A 82 -15.59 -16.90 7.95
N GLY A 83 -15.91 -15.78 7.26
CA GLY A 83 -17.27 -15.31 7.00
C GLY A 83 -17.86 -14.37 8.07
N ARG A 84 -17.06 -13.94 9.06
CA ARG A 84 -17.51 -12.91 10.00
C ARG A 84 -17.51 -11.54 9.33
N SER A 85 -18.49 -10.69 9.69
CA SER A 85 -18.47 -9.28 9.28
C SER A 85 -17.32 -8.52 9.95
N ALA A 86 -16.86 -7.42 9.37
CA ALA A 86 -15.86 -6.56 10.03
C ALA A 86 -16.33 -6.09 11.43
N PRO A 87 -17.59 -5.67 11.63
CA PRO A 87 -18.11 -5.39 12.98
C PRO A 87 -18.04 -6.57 13.95
N ASP A 88 -18.41 -7.79 13.52
CA ASP A 88 -18.36 -8.96 14.37
C ASP A 88 -16.92 -9.39 14.68
N ALA A 89 -16.02 -9.29 13.69
CA ALA A 89 -14.61 -9.58 13.87
C ALA A 89 -13.97 -8.62 14.90
N LEU A 90 -14.20 -7.32 14.75
CA LEU A 90 -13.71 -6.31 15.68
C LEU A 90 -14.25 -6.53 17.09
N LYS A 91 -15.57 -6.74 17.23
CA LYS A 91 -16.21 -7.02 18.50
C LYS A 91 -15.63 -8.26 19.20
N ALA A 92 -15.38 -9.33 18.45
CA ALA A 92 -14.82 -10.57 19.00
C ALA A 92 -13.38 -10.36 19.52
N LEU A 93 -12.54 -9.64 18.77
CA LEU A 93 -11.16 -9.34 19.17
C LEU A 93 -11.12 -8.44 20.42
N LEU A 94 -11.93 -7.39 20.46
CA LEU A 94 -12.03 -6.50 21.62
C LEU A 94 -12.51 -7.20 22.88
N ALA A 95 -13.41 -8.17 22.75
CA ALA A 95 -13.90 -8.95 23.91
C ALA A 95 -12.78 -9.78 24.58
N GLY A 96 -11.77 -10.21 23.81
CA GLY A 96 -10.61 -10.95 24.32
C GLY A 96 -9.44 -10.06 24.76
N ASP A 97 -9.44 -8.77 24.46
CA ASP A 97 -8.33 -7.85 24.79
C ASP A 97 -8.59 -7.11 26.11
N ALA A 98 -7.86 -7.45 27.13
CA ALA A 98 -7.90 -6.74 28.43
C ALA A 98 -7.42 -5.27 28.31
N GLN A 99 -6.71 -4.92 27.25
CA GLN A 99 -6.18 -3.57 27.00
C GLN A 99 -6.97 -2.81 25.92
N ARG A 100 -8.18 -3.25 25.56
CA ARG A 100 -9.02 -2.62 24.52
C ARG A 100 -9.18 -1.10 24.66
N ASP A 101 -9.12 -0.59 25.90
CA ASP A 101 -9.32 0.83 26.16
C ASP A 101 -8.17 1.73 25.68
N VAL A 102 -7.02 1.16 25.33
CA VAL A 102 -5.90 1.88 24.72
C VAL A 102 -5.74 1.59 23.22
N ARG A 103 -6.61 0.72 22.62
CA ARG A 103 -6.54 0.37 21.21
C ARG A 103 -7.33 1.33 20.34
N GLN A 104 -6.87 1.50 19.11
CA GLN A 104 -7.66 2.12 18.06
C GLN A 104 -7.60 1.27 16.80
N VAL A 105 -8.74 0.77 16.35
CA VAL A 105 -8.80 -0.21 15.26
C VAL A 105 -9.95 0.12 14.31
N GLY A 106 -9.66 0.12 13.00
CA GLY A 106 -10.66 0.23 11.94
C GLY A 106 -10.61 -0.98 11.02
N MET A 107 -11.77 -1.49 10.62
CA MET A 107 -11.92 -2.64 9.73
C MET A 107 -13.00 -2.41 8.68
N VAL A 108 -12.75 -2.90 7.46
CA VAL A 108 -13.76 -2.97 6.38
C VAL A 108 -13.65 -4.34 5.73
N ASP A 109 -14.78 -5.04 5.55
CA ASP A 109 -14.81 -6.35 4.88
C ASP A 109 -15.11 -6.23 3.37
N ALA A 110 -15.03 -7.35 2.66
CA ALA A 110 -15.25 -7.41 1.22
C ALA A 110 -16.68 -7.05 0.78
N GLN A 111 -17.65 -6.98 1.70
CA GLN A 111 -19.00 -6.51 1.47
C GLN A 111 -19.18 -5.02 1.79
N GLY A 112 -18.09 -4.34 2.22
CA GLY A 112 -18.11 -2.93 2.56
C GLY A 112 -18.68 -2.62 3.96
N ARG A 113 -18.92 -3.64 4.80
CA ARG A 113 -19.33 -3.42 6.19
C ARG A 113 -18.13 -2.91 6.96
N ALA A 114 -18.30 -1.79 7.65
CA ALA A 114 -17.24 -1.06 8.32
C ALA A 114 -17.46 -1.07 9.84
N ALA A 115 -16.37 -1.00 10.60
CA ALA A 115 -16.40 -0.80 12.04
C ALA A 115 -15.14 -0.11 12.53
N THR A 116 -15.28 0.76 13.53
CA THR A 116 -14.15 1.39 14.23
C THR A 116 -14.29 1.30 15.74
N HIS A 117 -13.16 1.25 16.41
CA HIS A 117 -13.04 1.34 17.87
C HIS A 117 -11.95 2.35 18.23
N THR A 118 -12.31 3.30 19.08
CA THR A 118 -11.36 4.19 19.75
C THR A 118 -11.52 4.01 21.25
N GLY A 119 -10.56 3.39 21.89
CA GLY A 119 -10.60 3.11 23.33
C GLY A 119 -10.56 4.39 24.16
N ALA A 120 -11.20 4.37 25.32
CA ALA A 120 -11.39 5.52 26.21
C ALA A 120 -10.05 6.11 26.74
N LEU A 121 -8.98 5.30 26.71
CA LEU A 121 -7.63 5.69 27.16
C LEU A 121 -6.67 5.98 25.97
N CYS A 122 -7.17 6.09 24.74
CA CYS A 122 -6.40 6.67 23.65
C CYS A 122 -6.03 8.12 23.99
N ILE A 123 -4.79 8.53 23.65
CA ILE A 123 -4.33 9.88 23.96
C ILE A 123 -5.25 10.90 23.27
N PRO A 124 -5.71 11.95 23.98
CA PRO A 124 -6.69 12.93 23.50
C PRO A 124 -6.42 13.54 22.12
N ALA A 125 -7.42 14.15 21.55
CA ALA A 125 -7.65 14.34 20.14
C ALA A 125 -7.61 13.00 19.40
N ALA A 126 -8.41 12.06 19.91
CA ALA A 126 -8.61 10.72 19.38
C ALA A 126 -10.08 10.50 19.04
N GLY A 127 -10.34 9.83 17.91
CA GLY A 127 -11.66 9.48 17.46
C GLY A 127 -11.65 8.79 16.10
N GLY A 128 -12.82 8.35 15.68
CA GLY A 128 -13.02 7.74 14.37
C GLY A 128 -14.41 8.01 13.85
N GLN A 129 -14.60 7.80 12.57
CA GLN A 129 -15.88 7.95 11.88
C GLN A 129 -16.05 6.83 10.86
N GLU A 130 -17.19 6.17 10.93
CA GLU A 130 -17.64 5.23 9.91
C GLU A 130 -18.43 5.97 8.82
N GLY A 131 -18.18 5.63 7.57
CA GLY A 131 -18.93 6.06 6.42
C GLY A 131 -19.33 4.87 5.55
N LYS A 132 -19.85 5.15 4.37
CA LYS A 132 -20.23 4.09 3.45
C LYS A 132 -18.99 3.40 2.90
N GLU A 133 -18.78 2.15 3.33
CA GLU A 133 -17.64 1.30 2.92
C GLU A 133 -16.25 1.84 3.32
N TYR A 134 -16.16 2.70 4.33
CA TYR A 134 -14.89 3.18 4.85
C TYR A 134 -14.93 3.51 6.34
N VAL A 135 -13.74 3.60 6.92
CA VAL A 135 -13.50 4.09 8.28
C VAL A 135 -12.30 5.03 8.26
N VAL A 136 -12.42 6.18 8.91
CA VAL A 136 -11.30 7.04 9.27
C VAL A 136 -11.11 7.04 10.77
N GLN A 137 -9.86 7.12 11.23
CA GLN A 137 -9.54 7.17 12.65
C GLN A 137 -8.21 7.90 12.88
N ALA A 138 -8.11 8.56 14.04
CA ALA A 138 -6.91 9.30 14.42
C ALA A 138 -6.79 9.35 15.95
N ASN A 139 -5.56 9.45 16.47
CA ASN A 139 -5.27 9.62 17.90
C ASN A 139 -4.02 10.49 18.08
N LEU A 140 -3.96 11.24 19.18
CA LEU A 140 -2.88 12.19 19.51
C LEU A 140 -2.68 13.23 18.39
N MET A 141 -3.79 13.75 17.86
CA MET A 141 -3.78 14.78 16.83
C MET A 141 -3.62 16.17 17.43
N ASP A 142 -3.27 17.13 16.58
CA ASP A 142 -3.29 18.56 16.96
C ASP A 142 -4.72 19.01 17.29
N LYS A 143 -5.72 18.52 16.54
CA LYS A 143 -7.13 18.92 16.68
C LYS A 143 -8.09 17.73 16.54
N PRO A 144 -9.26 17.80 17.22
CA PRO A 144 -10.32 16.79 17.06
C PRO A 144 -11.07 16.88 15.71
N THR A 145 -10.72 17.82 14.85
CA THR A 145 -11.28 17.99 13.50
C THR A 145 -10.60 17.14 12.43
N VAL A 146 -9.50 16.46 12.76
CA VAL A 146 -8.67 15.69 11.81
C VAL A 146 -9.48 14.58 11.14
N TRP A 147 -10.07 13.64 11.89
CA TRP A 147 -10.81 12.53 11.27
C TRP A 147 -12.12 12.96 10.56
N PRO A 148 -12.88 13.98 10.99
CA PRO A 148 -13.97 14.52 10.18
C PRO A 148 -13.51 15.14 8.85
N ALA A 149 -12.34 15.79 8.83
CA ALA A 149 -11.75 16.32 7.59
C ALA A 149 -11.34 15.20 6.64
N MET A 150 -10.73 14.12 7.17
CA MET A 150 -10.41 12.92 6.38
C MET A 150 -11.64 12.32 5.71
N ALA A 151 -12.74 12.17 6.44
CA ALA A 151 -14.00 11.63 5.93
C ALA A 151 -14.53 12.48 4.76
N ARG A 152 -14.66 13.79 4.96
CA ARG A 152 -15.11 14.72 3.91
C ARG A 152 -14.23 14.68 2.68
N ALA A 153 -12.91 14.65 2.86
CA ALA A 153 -11.97 14.60 1.75
C ALA A 153 -12.06 13.29 0.97
N TYR A 154 -12.17 12.15 1.65
CA TYR A 154 -12.36 10.85 1.02
C TYR A 154 -13.64 10.78 0.18
N GLU A 155 -14.76 11.29 0.71
CA GLU A 155 -16.05 11.31 0.03
C GLU A 155 -16.06 12.24 -1.20
N ALA A 156 -15.39 13.38 -1.10
CA ALA A 156 -15.30 14.36 -2.20
C ALA A 156 -14.28 13.99 -3.28
N ALA A 157 -13.27 13.19 -2.94
CA ALA A 157 -12.18 12.86 -3.84
C ALA A 157 -12.65 11.97 -4.99
N LYS A 158 -12.01 12.18 -6.14
CA LYS A 158 -12.18 11.39 -7.36
C LYS A 158 -10.88 10.66 -7.70
N GLY A 159 -10.96 9.73 -8.62
CA GLY A 159 -9.84 8.89 -9.02
C GLY A 159 -10.02 7.47 -8.50
N ASP A 160 -8.95 6.68 -8.54
CA ASP A 160 -8.94 5.33 -8.00
C ASP A 160 -8.90 5.32 -6.46
N LEU A 161 -8.96 4.13 -5.87
CA LEU A 161 -8.96 4.00 -4.41
C LEU A 161 -7.70 4.65 -3.78
N ALA A 162 -6.53 4.53 -4.42
CA ALA A 162 -5.30 5.12 -3.88
C ALA A 162 -5.35 6.65 -3.83
N ASP A 163 -5.89 7.31 -4.86
CA ASP A 163 -6.05 8.77 -4.86
C ASP A 163 -6.98 9.24 -3.74
N ARG A 164 -8.08 8.52 -3.52
CA ARG A 164 -9.06 8.84 -2.48
C ARG A 164 -8.49 8.61 -1.07
N LEU A 165 -7.73 7.54 -0.87
CA LEU A 165 -7.04 7.27 0.39
C LEU A 165 -5.98 8.35 0.68
N LEU A 166 -5.20 8.75 -0.31
CA LEU A 166 -4.22 9.82 -0.16
C LEU A 166 -4.86 11.18 0.12
N ALA A 167 -6.00 11.48 -0.49
CA ALA A 167 -6.75 12.72 -0.22
C ALA A 167 -7.21 12.80 1.25
N ALA A 168 -7.61 11.68 1.85
CA ALA A 168 -7.93 11.62 3.27
C ALA A 168 -6.70 11.93 4.16
N LEU A 169 -5.52 11.37 3.83
CA LEU A 169 -4.29 11.64 4.58
C LEU A 169 -3.83 13.09 4.42
N ASP A 170 -3.94 13.68 3.23
CA ASP A 170 -3.61 15.08 2.99
C ASP A 170 -4.52 16.02 3.81
N ALA A 171 -5.82 15.70 3.91
CA ALA A 171 -6.76 16.47 4.70
C ALA A 171 -6.44 16.39 6.21
N ALA A 172 -6.01 15.23 6.70
CA ALA A 172 -5.54 15.07 8.06
C ALA A 172 -4.34 15.97 8.34
N GLU A 173 -3.36 15.97 7.44
CA GLU A 173 -2.16 16.78 7.54
C GLU A 173 -2.46 18.29 7.49
N ALA A 174 -3.39 18.71 6.61
CA ALA A 174 -3.83 20.11 6.51
C ALA A 174 -4.55 20.61 7.78
N GLU A 175 -5.21 19.71 8.53
CA GLU A 175 -5.83 20.02 9.83
C GLU A 175 -4.83 20.08 10.99
N GLY A 176 -3.55 19.79 10.76
CA GLY A 176 -2.49 19.79 11.76
C GLY A 176 -1.87 18.41 12.02
N GLY A 177 -2.55 17.33 11.65
CA GLY A 177 -2.01 15.96 11.73
C GLY A 177 -1.62 15.50 13.12
N ASP A 178 -0.58 14.69 13.18
CA ASP A 178 0.04 14.20 14.42
C ASP A 178 0.76 15.36 15.14
N ILE A 179 0.38 15.63 16.41
CA ILE A 179 0.96 16.75 17.19
C ILE A 179 2.48 16.66 17.34
N ARG A 180 3.09 15.51 17.16
CA ARG A 180 4.55 15.31 17.22
C ARG A 180 5.24 15.60 15.88
N GLY A 181 4.48 15.73 14.77
CA GLY A 181 4.99 15.94 13.42
C GLY A 181 4.85 14.71 12.54
N ARG A 182 5.75 14.59 11.57
CA ARG A 182 5.71 13.61 10.46
C ARG A 182 6.91 12.69 10.54
N GLN A 183 6.77 11.42 10.12
CA GLN A 183 7.93 10.54 9.99
C GLN A 183 7.74 9.47 8.93
N SER A 184 6.63 8.74 8.92
CA SER A 184 6.43 7.64 7.98
C SER A 184 5.00 7.58 7.46
N ALA A 185 4.80 6.93 6.31
CA ALA A 185 3.49 6.70 5.73
C ALA A 185 3.46 5.39 4.93
N ALA A 186 2.27 4.84 4.75
CA ALA A 186 2.10 3.64 3.94
C ALA A 186 0.74 3.59 3.28
N ILE A 187 0.65 2.85 2.18
CA ILE A 187 -0.58 2.49 1.51
C ILE A 187 -0.52 1.03 1.05
N VAL A 188 -1.57 0.29 1.34
CA VAL A 188 -1.80 -1.05 0.79
C VAL A 188 -3.15 -1.05 0.10
N VAL A 189 -3.20 -1.49 -1.15
CA VAL A 189 -4.44 -1.71 -1.90
C VAL A 189 -4.37 -3.10 -2.53
N VAL A 190 -5.44 -3.86 -2.36
CA VAL A 190 -5.55 -5.22 -2.88
C VAL A 190 -6.76 -5.36 -3.80
N LYS A 191 -6.69 -6.31 -4.72
CA LYS A 191 -7.75 -6.62 -5.68
C LYS A 191 -9.04 -7.07 -4.98
N ALA A 192 -10.17 -6.88 -5.65
CA ALA A 192 -11.50 -7.31 -5.17
C ALA A 192 -11.62 -8.83 -4.96
N LYS A 193 -10.88 -9.60 -5.74
CA LYS A 193 -10.92 -11.08 -5.70
C LYS A 193 -9.53 -11.64 -5.54
N SER A 194 -9.40 -12.63 -4.66
CA SER A 194 -8.15 -13.37 -4.54
C SER A 194 -7.90 -14.25 -5.76
N SER A 195 -6.67 -14.20 -6.26
CA SER A 195 -6.17 -15.13 -7.29
C SER A 195 -5.62 -16.43 -6.69
N GLY A 196 -5.68 -16.60 -5.37
CA GLY A 196 -4.98 -17.66 -4.64
C GLY A 196 -3.47 -17.41 -4.49
N ARG A 197 -2.97 -16.29 -4.97
CA ARG A 197 -1.56 -15.86 -4.91
C ARG A 197 -1.48 -14.47 -4.26
N PRO A 198 -1.42 -14.36 -2.93
CA PRO A 198 -1.52 -13.07 -2.22
C PRO A 198 -0.51 -12.02 -2.69
N TRP A 199 0.69 -12.45 -3.14
CA TRP A 199 1.71 -11.56 -3.69
C TRP A 199 1.32 -10.93 -5.04
N ALA A 200 0.44 -11.59 -5.83
CA ALA A 200 -0.06 -11.10 -7.13
C ALA A 200 -1.37 -10.29 -6.99
N ASP A 201 -1.95 -10.28 -5.80
CA ASP A 201 -3.22 -9.60 -5.52
C ASP A 201 -3.03 -8.16 -5.01
N ARG A 202 -1.79 -7.73 -4.79
CA ARG A 202 -1.45 -6.37 -4.36
C ARG A 202 -1.42 -5.43 -5.56
N VAL A 203 -2.23 -4.38 -5.52
CA VAL A 203 -2.20 -3.27 -6.49
C VAL A 203 -1.16 -2.23 -6.04
N PHE A 204 -1.16 -1.93 -4.73
CA PHE A 204 -0.14 -1.14 -4.06
C PHE A 204 0.26 -1.81 -2.73
N ASP A 205 1.55 -1.81 -2.42
CA ASP A 205 2.12 -2.12 -1.11
C ASP A 205 3.38 -1.25 -0.97
N LEU A 206 3.15 0.00 -0.58
CA LEU A 206 4.18 1.04 -0.58
C LEU A 206 4.35 1.63 0.80
N ARG A 207 5.60 1.83 1.18
CA ARG A 207 5.97 2.38 2.48
C ARG A 207 7.04 3.44 2.34
N VAL A 208 6.89 4.48 3.14
CA VAL A 208 7.90 5.49 3.41
C VAL A 208 8.26 5.32 4.88
N GLU A 209 9.40 4.71 5.14
CA GLU A 209 9.77 4.24 6.47
C GLU A 209 10.22 5.38 7.39
N ASP A 210 10.91 6.39 6.82
CA ASP A 210 11.43 7.56 7.53
C ASP A 210 11.67 8.71 6.55
N ASN A 211 10.92 9.82 6.68
CA ASN A 211 11.01 10.98 5.79
C ASN A 211 10.33 12.20 6.45
N GLU A 212 10.87 13.39 6.26
CA GLU A 212 10.29 14.64 6.76
C GLU A 212 8.98 15.04 6.06
N ALA A 213 8.75 14.55 4.84
CA ALA A 213 7.55 14.78 4.03
C ALA A 213 6.98 13.46 3.47
N PRO A 214 6.54 12.52 4.37
CA PRO A 214 6.24 11.15 3.97
C PRO A 214 5.07 11.04 2.98
N LEU A 215 4.06 11.92 3.03
CA LEU A 215 2.94 11.91 2.08
C LEU A 215 3.37 12.37 0.67
N VAL A 216 4.31 13.31 0.59
CA VAL A 216 4.87 13.76 -0.71
C VAL A 216 5.60 12.59 -1.38
N GLU A 217 6.43 11.88 -0.61
CA GLU A 217 7.17 10.71 -1.11
C GLU A 217 6.22 9.54 -1.42
N LEU A 218 5.25 9.25 -0.56
CA LEU A 218 4.27 8.19 -0.81
C LEU A 218 3.49 8.45 -2.10
N ARG A 219 3.08 9.69 -2.39
CA ARG A 219 2.42 10.09 -3.63
C ARG A 219 3.31 9.88 -4.86
N ARG A 220 4.58 10.22 -4.74
CA ARG A 220 5.58 9.94 -5.79
C ARG A 220 5.69 8.44 -6.06
N LEU A 221 5.75 7.62 -5.02
CA LEU A 221 5.82 6.17 -5.13
C LEU A 221 4.55 5.57 -5.73
N VAL A 222 3.36 6.06 -5.36
CA VAL A 222 2.07 5.62 -5.96
C VAL A 222 2.06 5.90 -7.47
N LYS A 223 2.50 7.09 -7.89
CA LYS A 223 2.60 7.43 -9.31
C LYS A 223 3.58 6.51 -10.05
N LEU A 224 4.73 6.25 -9.45
CA LEU A 224 5.74 5.35 -10.01
C LEU A 224 5.22 3.91 -10.11
N GLN A 225 4.55 3.40 -9.08
CA GLN A 225 3.95 2.06 -9.09
C GLN A 225 2.88 1.92 -10.18
N ARG A 226 2.04 2.96 -10.41
CA ARG A 226 1.09 2.97 -11.54
C ARG A 226 1.81 2.79 -12.87
N ALA A 227 2.93 3.48 -13.07
CA ALA A 227 3.71 3.34 -14.29
C ALA A 227 4.26 1.90 -14.44
N TYR A 228 4.75 1.29 -13.37
CA TYR A 228 5.19 -0.12 -13.39
C TYR A 228 4.02 -1.10 -13.59
N ASN A 229 2.83 -0.82 -13.05
CA ASN A 229 1.64 -1.64 -13.32
C ASN A 229 1.28 -1.62 -14.82
N HIS A 230 1.37 -0.47 -15.47
CA HIS A 230 1.21 -0.37 -16.93
C HIS A 230 2.32 -1.09 -17.70
N MET A 231 3.57 -1.05 -17.23
CA MET A 231 4.66 -1.84 -17.84
C MET A 231 4.35 -3.33 -17.79
N THR A 232 3.93 -3.85 -16.62
CA THR A 232 3.54 -5.26 -16.46
C THR A 232 2.35 -5.64 -17.35
N ALA A 233 1.34 -4.77 -17.44
CA ALA A 233 0.21 -4.99 -18.34
C ALA A 233 0.65 -5.01 -19.82
N GLY A 234 1.61 -4.17 -20.20
CA GLY A 234 2.24 -4.17 -21.52
C GLY A 234 2.98 -5.49 -21.81
N ASP A 235 3.74 -6.00 -20.83
CA ASP A 235 4.43 -7.30 -20.95
C ASP A 235 3.44 -8.45 -21.12
N ASP A 236 2.31 -8.45 -20.39
CA ASP A 236 1.24 -9.43 -20.53
C ASP A 236 0.61 -9.38 -21.94
N CYS A 237 0.42 -8.18 -22.50
CA CYS A 237 -0.07 -8.01 -23.88
C CYS A 237 0.94 -8.55 -24.91
N VAL A 238 2.24 -8.30 -24.74
CA VAL A 238 3.31 -8.85 -25.60
C VAL A 238 3.30 -10.37 -25.56
N ALA A 239 3.10 -10.99 -24.40
CA ALA A 239 3.08 -12.44 -24.23
C ALA A 239 1.99 -13.14 -25.07
N VAL A 240 0.90 -12.41 -25.38
CA VAL A 240 -0.20 -12.90 -26.24
C VAL A 240 -0.20 -12.26 -27.64
N ALA A 241 0.88 -11.56 -28.01
CA ALA A 241 1.06 -10.84 -29.27
C ALA A 241 0.00 -9.75 -29.57
N ASP A 242 -0.65 -9.20 -28.54
CA ASP A 242 -1.55 -8.04 -28.67
C ASP A 242 -0.75 -6.73 -28.62
N TRP A 243 -0.20 -6.38 -29.79
CA TRP A 243 0.65 -5.18 -29.91
C TRP A 243 -0.09 -3.88 -29.70
N ALA A 244 -1.38 -3.79 -30.03
CA ALA A 244 -2.18 -2.59 -29.80
C ALA A 244 -2.38 -2.35 -28.29
N CYS A 245 -2.63 -3.41 -27.55
CA CYS A 245 -2.65 -3.38 -26.10
C CYS A 245 -1.29 -2.96 -25.53
N ALA A 246 -0.20 -3.60 -25.96
CA ALA A 246 1.15 -3.30 -25.47
C ALA A 246 1.54 -1.84 -25.69
N GLU A 247 1.28 -1.26 -26.88
CA GLU A 247 1.55 0.15 -27.15
C GLU A 247 0.76 1.10 -26.25
N ARG A 248 -0.52 0.80 -26.00
CA ARG A 248 -1.35 1.60 -25.09
C ARG A 248 -0.77 1.57 -23.67
N GLU A 249 -0.47 0.39 -23.16
CA GLU A 249 0.00 0.23 -21.79
C GLU A 249 1.42 0.84 -21.59
N TYR A 250 2.39 0.53 -22.43
CA TYR A 250 3.71 1.15 -22.35
C TYR A 250 3.66 2.67 -22.59
N GLY A 251 2.76 3.15 -23.47
CA GLY A 251 2.50 4.56 -23.68
C GLY A 251 1.98 5.25 -22.41
N ALA A 252 1.06 4.62 -21.68
CA ALA A 252 0.54 5.10 -20.41
C ALA A 252 1.64 5.17 -19.34
N ALA A 253 2.46 4.11 -19.21
CA ALA A 253 3.61 4.10 -18.31
C ALA A 253 4.55 5.28 -18.56
N ARG A 254 4.89 5.54 -19.81
CA ARG A 254 5.76 6.65 -20.20
C ARG A 254 5.12 8.02 -20.02
N THR A 255 3.81 8.13 -20.12
CA THR A 255 3.08 9.39 -19.83
C THR A 255 3.19 9.72 -18.34
N LEU A 256 3.10 8.71 -17.47
CA LEU A 256 3.29 8.87 -16.04
C LEU A 256 4.76 9.23 -15.69
N GLU A 257 5.72 8.53 -16.29
CA GLU A 257 7.15 8.70 -15.98
C GLU A 257 7.99 8.90 -17.26
N PRO A 258 7.86 10.07 -17.95
CA PRO A 258 8.43 10.27 -19.29
C PRO A 258 9.96 10.28 -19.34
N ARG A 259 10.63 10.53 -18.20
CA ARG A 259 12.09 10.54 -18.08
C ARG A 259 12.68 9.24 -17.55
N HIS A 260 11.85 8.26 -17.22
CA HIS A 260 12.33 7.00 -16.65
C HIS A 260 12.94 6.11 -17.74
N ALA A 261 14.26 5.93 -17.70
CA ALA A 261 15.02 5.24 -18.74
C ALA A 261 14.58 3.77 -18.93
N GLU A 262 14.28 3.07 -17.86
CA GLU A 262 13.88 1.67 -17.88
C GLU A 262 12.56 1.46 -18.64
N MET A 263 11.59 2.35 -18.46
CA MET A 263 10.29 2.27 -19.17
C MET A 263 10.47 2.49 -20.68
N ALA A 264 11.35 3.43 -21.06
CA ALA A 264 11.70 3.62 -22.47
C ALA A 264 12.43 2.40 -23.02
N PHE A 265 13.36 1.83 -22.27
CA PHE A 265 14.18 0.70 -22.69
C PHE A 265 13.33 -0.57 -22.97
N TRP A 266 12.49 -1.00 -22.02
CA TRP A 266 11.69 -2.21 -22.19
C TRP A 266 10.62 -2.07 -23.26
N TYR A 267 10.03 -0.88 -23.39
CA TYR A 267 9.13 -0.62 -24.52
C TYR A 267 9.88 -0.70 -25.88
N ALA A 268 11.11 -0.16 -25.96
CA ALA A 268 11.94 -0.29 -27.15
C ALA A 268 12.27 -1.75 -27.47
N VAL A 269 12.58 -2.57 -26.45
CA VAL A 269 12.82 -4.00 -26.60
C VAL A 269 11.58 -4.72 -27.15
N ALA A 270 10.40 -4.42 -26.62
CA ALA A 270 9.14 -4.98 -27.10
C ALA A 270 8.90 -4.64 -28.59
N LEU A 271 9.06 -3.37 -28.96
CA LEU A 271 8.94 -2.94 -30.37
C LEU A 271 9.96 -3.61 -31.29
N ALA A 272 11.23 -3.68 -30.88
CA ALA A 272 12.29 -4.34 -31.65
C ALA A 272 12.02 -5.84 -31.84
N THR A 273 11.50 -6.52 -30.80
CA THR A 273 11.08 -7.92 -30.86
C THR A 273 9.92 -8.14 -31.83
N ALA A 274 9.02 -7.15 -31.93
CA ALA A 274 7.91 -7.14 -32.91
C ALA A 274 8.37 -6.75 -34.35
N GLY A 275 9.68 -6.62 -34.61
CA GLY A 275 10.19 -6.18 -35.91
C GLY A 275 10.03 -4.69 -36.18
N ARG A 276 9.66 -3.91 -35.19
CA ARG A 276 9.36 -2.45 -35.30
C ARG A 276 10.51 -1.62 -34.77
N LEU A 277 11.69 -1.71 -35.41
CA LEU A 277 12.90 -1.03 -34.95
C LEU A 277 12.79 0.50 -35.07
N GLU A 278 12.16 1.04 -36.10
CA GLU A 278 12.11 2.50 -36.32
C GLU A 278 11.45 3.25 -35.16
N PRO A 279 10.24 2.89 -34.68
CA PRO A 279 9.66 3.52 -33.49
C PRO A 279 10.43 3.19 -32.20
N ALA A 280 11.22 2.12 -32.12
CA ALA A 280 12.06 1.80 -30.97
C ALA A 280 13.31 2.69 -30.87
N ARG A 281 13.83 3.23 -31.98
CA ARG A 281 15.07 4.01 -32.01
C ARG A 281 15.10 5.18 -31.01
N PRO A 282 14.10 6.09 -30.97
CA PRO A 282 14.12 7.22 -30.03
C PRO A 282 14.07 6.76 -28.57
N LEU A 283 13.45 5.61 -28.29
CA LEU A 283 13.35 5.06 -26.95
C LEU A 283 14.69 4.47 -26.50
N PHE A 284 15.37 3.70 -27.35
CA PHE A 284 16.74 3.26 -27.09
C PHE A 284 17.68 4.45 -26.91
N ALA A 285 17.60 5.48 -27.77
CA ALA A 285 18.40 6.69 -27.64
C ALA A 285 18.20 7.36 -26.27
N GLN A 286 16.95 7.48 -25.83
CA GLN A 286 16.60 8.02 -24.49
C GLN A 286 17.25 7.20 -23.37
N ALA A 287 17.13 5.88 -23.43
CA ALA A 287 17.69 4.99 -22.40
C ALA A 287 19.23 5.06 -22.39
N PHE A 288 19.86 4.99 -23.55
CA PHE A 288 21.32 5.02 -23.68
C PHE A 288 21.94 6.36 -23.28
N LYS A 289 21.22 7.46 -23.51
CA LYS A 289 21.62 8.79 -23.04
C LYS A 289 21.56 8.90 -21.52
N ALA A 290 20.56 8.28 -20.90
CA ALA A 290 20.40 8.30 -19.46
C ALA A 290 21.48 7.46 -18.75
N ASP A 291 21.81 6.29 -19.30
CA ASP A 291 22.87 5.42 -18.79
C ASP A 291 23.43 4.53 -19.93
N PRO A 292 24.72 4.67 -20.27
CA PRO A 292 25.36 3.83 -21.30
C PRO A 292 25.33 2.32 -21.00
N ARG A 293 25.15 1.88 -19.75
CA ARG A 293 25.05 0.48 -19.35
C ARG A 293 23.88 -0.24 -19.98
N TRP A 294 22.84 0.46 -20.41
CA TRP A 294 21.73 -0.12 -21.17
C TRP A 294 22.20 -0.77 -22.49
N ARG A 295 23.30 -0.28 -23.13
CA ARG A 295 23.89 -0.94 -24.31
C ARG A 295 24.47 -2.33 -23.97
N GLU A 296 25.10 -2.45 -22.81
CA GLU A 296 25.60 -3.75 -22.36
C GLU A 296 24.48 -4.75 -22.07
N LEU A 297 23.34 -4.25 -21.57
CA LEU A 297 22.17 -5.09 -21.38
C LEU A 297 21.64 -5.62 -22.70
N VAL A 298 21.52 -4.78 -23.76
CA VAL A 298 21.10 -5.23 -25.11
C VAL A 298 21.89 -6.44 -25.59
N LYS A 299 23.20 -6.48 -25.40
CA LYS A 299 24.07 -7.60 -25.81
C LYS A 299 23.72 -8.93 -25.12
N ARG A 300 23.12 -8.87 -23.95
CA ARG A 300 22.76 -10.04 -23.12
C ARG A 300 21.38 -10.61 -23.43
N LEU A 301 20.45 -9.79 -23.93
CA LEU A 301 19.03 -10.13 -24.14
C LEU A 301 18.82 -11.30 -25.11
N PRO A 302 19.57 -11.46 -26.21
CA PRO A 302 19.41 -12.62 -27.12
C PRO A 302 19.71 -13.96 -26.44
N GLY A 303 20.63 -13.97 -25.47
CA GLY A 303 21.01 -15.19 -24.73
C GLY A 303 19.88 -15.76 -23.86
N VAL A 304 18.92 -14.90 -23.47
CA VAL A 304 17.76 -15.25 -22.62
C VAL A 304 16.43 -15.09 -23.35
N ASN A 305 16.46 -15.00 -24.70
CA ASN A 305 15.29 -14.87 -25.57
C ASN A 305 14.41 -13.63 -25.32
N GLN A 306 14.99 -12.54 -24.77
CA GLN A 306 14.32 -11.24 -24.59
C GLN A 306 14.48 -10.33 -25.83
N LEU A 307 15.36 -10.70 -26.75
CA LEU A 307 15.48 -10.16 -28.10
C LEU A 307 15.73 -11.34 -29.07
N PRO A 308 15.35 -11.24 -30.36
CA PRO A 308 15.71 -12.20 -31.36
C PRO A 308 17.24 -12.42 -31.41
N LYS A 309 17.67 -13.67 -31.67
CA LYS A 309 19.08 -14.03 -31.89
C LYS A 309 19.55 -13.59 -33.28
N ASP A 310 19.28 -12.32 -33.61
CA ASP A 310 19.64 -11.67 -34.87
C ASP A 310 20.76 -10.67 -34.64
N LYS A 311 21.96 -10.99 -35.11
CA LYS A 311 23.13 -10.15 -34.95
C LYS A 311 22.93 -8.78 -35.63
N ALA A 312 22.27 -8.73 -36.79
CA ALA A 312 22.07 -7.47 -37.52
C ALA A 312 21.15 -6.53 -36.73
N LEU A 313 20.09 -7.06 -36.14
CA LEU A 313 19.18 -6.32 -35.26
C LEU A 313 19.96 -5.76 -34.04
N VAL A 314 20.72 -6.58 -33.37
CA VAL A 314 21.51 -6.16 -32.18
C VAL A 314 22.51 -5.08 -32.56
N ASP A 315 23.25 -5.25 -33.65
CA ASP A 315 24.23 -4.26 -34.13
C ASP A 315 23.53 -2.94 -34.50
N ALA A 316 22.35 -2.98 -35.13
CA ALA A 316 21.54 -1.80 -35.47
C ALA A 316 21.04 -1.06 -34.21
N ILE A 317 20.64 -1.77 -33.16
CA ILE A 317 20.25 -1.19 -31.86
C ILE A 317 21.48 -0.53 -31.20
N LEU A 318 22.62 -1.21 -31.16
CA LEU A 318 23.84 -0.69 -30.53
C LEU A 318 24.43 0.54 -31.23
N ALA A 319 24.16 0.70 -32.53
CA ALA A 319 24.56 1.87 -33.33
C ALA A 319 23.72 3.14 -33.07
N ILE A 320 22.56 3.02 -32.34
CA ILE A 320 21.70 4.17 -32.01
C ILE A 320 22.46 5.11 -31.06
N ARG A 321 22.46 6.42 -31.38
CA ARG A 321 23.16 7.48 -30.62
C ARG A 321 22.23 8.20 -29.67
#